data_c1b5e7b679355123c76dbb9b735bc8af
#
_entry.id   c1b5e7b679355123c76dbb9b735bc8af
#
_cell.length_a   1.000
_cell.length_b   1.000
_cell.length_c   1.000
_cell.angle_alpha   90.00
_cell.angle_beta   90.00
_cell.angle_gamma   90.00
#
_symmetry.space_group_name_H-M   'P 1'
#
loop_
_entity.id
_entity.type
_entity.pdbx_description
1 polymer ?
#
loop_
_entity_poly.entity_id
_entity_poly.type
_entity_poly.pdbx_seq_one_letter_code
_entity_poly.pdbx_strand_id
1 'polypeptide(L)'
;NASDRGEEDSFRNHCQKEFHLKWLRDAESSAWIAPRSLRFEEDMQRDVFHAITGPTMAGGPSGHKRGFPYTWLPNHLLDGRAQVSPRSFCAALRRAVEDNVPDDWPYPLHYKAIQAGVQEASRIRVDEITREDYPWVQKVMEPLFGRVTVPCESYEFTSLWAQDKTVDKLRSQDESVKLPPQHLEEGPTGILKDLQELGLVQILRDGRIQMPDVYRVAFGLGRKGGVKPLK
;
A
#
# COMPACT_ATOMS: atom_id res chain seq x y z
N ASN A 1 -12.61 26.14 5.91
CA ASN A 1 -13.46 26.67 4.85
C ASN A 1 -14.90 26.18 5.02
N ALA A 2 -15.91 27.01 4.66
CA ALA A 2 -17.32 26.69 4.88
C ALA A 2 -17.81 25.46 4.08
N SER A 3 -17.21 25.16 2.91
CA SER A 3 -17.49 23.98 2.09
C SER A 3 -17.10 22.67 2.79
N ASP A 4 -15.92 22.60 3.39
CA ASP A 4 -15.42 21.42 4.09
C ASP A 4 -16.31 21.01 5.27
N ARG A 5 -16.85 21.99 6.02
CA ARG A 5 -17.75 21.71 7.14
C ARG A 5 -19.09 21.13 6.69
N GLY A 6 -19.60 21.58 5.54
CA GLY A 6 -20.86 21.07 4.98
C GLY A 6 -20.76 19.60 4.55
N GLU A 7 -19.62 19.17 4.00
CA GLU A 7 -19.39 17.81 3.56
C GLU A 7 -19.17 16.86 4.75
N GLU A 8 -18.44 17.27 5.78
CA GLU A 8 -18.29 16.50 7.02
C GLU A 8 -19.62 16.29 7.75
N ASP A 9 -20.46 17.30 7.79
CA ASP A 9 -21.81 17.21 8.37
C ASP A 9 -22.70 16.27 7.57
N SER A 10 -22.58 16.27 6.24
CA SER A 10 -23.31 15.36 5.34
C SER A 10 -22.96 13.90 5.62
N PHE A 11 -21.67 13.56 5.75
CA PHE A 11 -21.25 12.19 6.06
C PHE A 11 -21.75 11.72 7.43
N ARG A 12 -21.59 12.55 8.49
CA ARG A 12 -22.11 12.22 9.82
C ARG A 12 -23.61 12.02 9.84
N ASN A 13 -24.36 12.87 9.15
CA ASN A 13 -25.80 12.78 9.03
C ASN A 13 -26.22 11.50 8.28
N HIS A 14 -25.51 11.14 7.21
CA HIS A 14 -25.72 9.88 6.50
C HIS A 14 -25.46 8.67 7.42
N CYS A 15 -24.34 8.64 8.14
CA CYS A 15 -24.00 7.58 9.07
C CYS A 15 -25.03 7.48 10.22
N GLN A 16 -25.55 8.61 10.70
CA GLN A 16 -26.61 8.62 11.72
C GLN A 16 -27.92 8.03 11.21
N LYS A 17 -28.30 8.38 9.98
CA LYS A 17 -29.54 7.93 9.35
C LYS A 17 -29.52 6.44 8.98
N GLU A 18 -28.48 6.00 8.30
CA GLU A 18 -28.39 4.65 7.71
C GLU A 18 -27.87 3.59 8.72
N PHE A 19 -26.96 3.98 9.61
CA PHE A 19 -26.30 3.07 10.55
C PHE A 19 -26.60 3.40 12.03
N HIS A 20 -27.48 4.37 12.33
CA HIS A 20 -27.80 4.84 13.67
C HIS A 20 -26.57 5.28 14.50
N LEU A 21 -25.49 5.72 13.84
CA LEU A 21 -24.24 6.13 14.47
C LEU A 21 -24.34 7.57 14.99
N LYS A 22 -24.18 7.76 16.30
CA LYS A 22 -24.15 9.08 16.94
C LYS A 22 -22.71 9.50 17.23
N TRP A 23 -22.27 10.56 16.58
CA TRP A 23 -20.99 11.20 16.84
C TRP A 23 -21.10 12.09 18.09
N LEU A 24 -20.07 12.07 18.91
CA LEU A 24 -19.95 12.94 20.08
C LEU A 24 -19.01 14.10 19.76
N ARG A 25 -19.24 15.24 20.38
CA ARG A 25 -18.33 16.37 20.32
C ARG A 25 -17.53 16.43 21.58
N ASP A 26 -16.21 16.43 21.47
CA ASP A 26 -15.32 16.60 22.60
C ASP A 26 -15.46 18.03 23.16
N ALA A 27 -15.62 18.15 24.46
CA ALA A 27 -15.90 19.42 25.11
C ALA A 27 -14.68 20.36 25.14
N GLU A 28 -13.47 19.80 25.17
CA GLU A 28 -12.23 20.57 25.30
C GLU A 28 -11.66 20.92 23.93
N SER A 29 -11.50 19.95 23.03
CA SER A 29 -10.91 20.13 21.72
C SER A 29 -11.89 20.57 20.64
N SER A 30 -13.22 20.51 20.93
CA SER A 30 -14.27 20.69 19.93
C SER A 30 -14.20 19.71 18.75
N ALA A 31 -13.39 18.67 18.84
CA ALA A 31 -13.26 17.62 17.82
C ALA A 31 -14.46 16.66 17.84
N TRP A 32 -14.72 16.04 16.68
CA TRP A 32 -15.72 15.00 16.61
C TRP A 32 -15.10 13.63 16.97
N ILE A 33 -15.74 12.94 17.90
CA ILE A 33 -15.37 11.59 18.32
C ILE A 33 -16.27 10.60 17.59
N ALA A 34 -15.68 9.70 16.83
CA ALA A 34 -16.41 8.63 16.17
C ALA A 34 -17.09 7.70 17.19
N PRO A 35 -18.29 7.19 16.88
CA PRO A 35 -19.01 6.25 17.74
C PRO A 35 -18.15 5.04 18.11
N ARG A 36 -18.39 4.50 19.32
CA ARG A 36 -17.63 3.33 19.80
C ARG A 36 -17.75 2.13 18.87
N SER A 37 -18.94 1.85 18.34
CA SER A 37 -19.16 0.78 17.37
C SER A 37 -18.29 0.93 16.12
N LEU A 38 -18.21 2.13 15.55
CA LEU A 38 -17.35 2.37 14.39
C LEU A 38 -15.86 2.23 14.71
N ARG A 39 -15.44 2.48 15.96
CA ARG A 39 -14.03 2.37 16.36
C ARG A 39 -13.58 0.94 16.68
N PHE A 40 -14.48 0.08 17.18
CA PHE A 40 -14.12 -1.19 17.79
C PHE A 40 -14.89 -2.40 17.27
N GLU A 41 -15.95 -2.22 16.45
CA GLU A 41 -16.75 -3.32 15.91
C GLU A 41 -16.48 -3.47 14.41
N GLU A 42 -15.83 -4.57 14.06
CA GLU A 42 -15.40 -4.84 12.69
C GLU A 42 -16.59 -4.91 11.72
N ASP A 43 -17.70 -5.50 12.13
CA ASP A 43 -18.90 -5.59 11.30
C ASP A 43 -19.41 -4.19 10.93
N MET A 44 -19.48 -3.28 11.90
CA MET A 44 -19.90 -1.90 11.67
C MET A 44 -18.93 -1.16 10.74
N GLN A 45 -17.63 -1.31 10.95
CA GLN A 45 -16.61 -0.72 10.07
C GLN A 45 -16.76 -1.22 8.64
N ARG A 46 -16.98 -2.53 8.48
CA ARG A 46 -17.16 -3.17 7.18
C ARG A 46 -18.42 -2.66 6.48
N ASP A 47 -19.54 -2.57 7.20
CA ASP A 47 -20.81 -2.13 6.64
C ASP A 47 -20.73 -0.67 6.15
N VAL A 48 -20.18 0.22 6.96
CA VAL A 48 -19.93 1.63 6.57
C VAL A 48 -18.98 1.70 5.37
N PHE A 49 -17.90 0.92 5.37
CA PHE A 49 -16.96 0.92 4.26
C PHE A 49 -17.59 0.38 2.97
N HIS A 50 -18.42 -0.67 3.06
CA HIS A 50 -19.14 -1.23 1.91
C HIS A 50 -20.19 -0.24 1.34
N ALA A 51 -20.79 0.59 2.17
CA ALA A 51 -21.68 1.65 1.69
C ALA A 51 -20.95 2.70 0.83
N ILE A 52 -19.65 2.86 1.04
CA ILE A 52 -18.79 3.78 0.28
C ILE A 52 -18.24 3.13 -1.01
N THR A 53 -17.83 1.87 -0.92
CA THR A 53 -17.02 1.21 -1.96
C THR A 53 -17.76 0.12 -2.73
N GLY A 54 -18.93 -0.28 -2.26
CA GLY A 54 -19.56 -1.55 -2.62
C GLY A 54 -18.94 -2.75 -1.90
N PRO A 55 -19.62 -3.90 -1.95
CA PRO A 55 -19.20 -5.09 -1.19
C PRO A 55 -18.05 -5.85 -1.81
N THR A 56 -17.70 -5.63 -3.09
CA THR A 56 -16.68 -6.44 -3.79
C THR A 56 -15.78 -5.62 -4.71
N MET A 57 -14.55 -6.13 -4.94
CA MET A 57 -13.54 -5.51 -5.82
C MET A 57 -13.79 -5.75 -7.31
N ALA A 58 -15.03 -5.98 -7.71
CA ALA A 58 -15.50 -6.00 -9.10
C ALA A 58 -17.02 -5.96 -9.13
N GLY A 59 -17.58 -5.54 -10.26
CA GLY A 59 -19.02 -5.64 -10.51
C GLY A 59 -19.49 -7.06 -10.84
N GLY A 60 -20.81 -7.29 -10.73
CA GLY A 60 -21.50 -8.51 -11.14
C GLY A 60 -21.40 -9.71 -10.17
N PRO A 61 -22.04 -10.84 -10.52
CA PRO A 61 -22.21 -11.98 -9.61
C PRO A 61 -20.92 -12.65 -9.14
N SER A 62 -19.83 -12.52 -9.89
CA SER A 62 -18.51 -13.09 -9.57
C SER A 62 -17.58 -12.10 -8.87
N GLY A 63 -18.07 -10.93 -8.46
CA GLY A 63 -17.28 -9.89 -7.82
C GLY A 63 -16.53 -10.36 -6.57
N HIS A 64 -17.13 -11.25 -5.78
CA HIS A 64 -16.54 -11.85 -4.58
C HIS A 64 -15.22 -12.57 -4.86
N LYS A 65 -14.98 -13.12 -6.07
CA LYS A 65 -13.71 -13.75 -6.46
C LYS A 65 -12.55 -12.76 -6.57
N ARG A 66 -12.84 -11.47 -6.61
CA ARG A 66 -11.83 -10.39 -6.65
C ARG A 66 -11.51 -9.82 -5.29
N GLY A 67 -12.21 -10.26 -4.25
CA GLY A 67 -12.04 -9.82 -2.88
C GLY A 67 -13.05 -8.76 -2.44
N PHE A 68 -12.97 -8.39 -1.17
CA PHE A 68 -13.84 -7.44 -0.50
C PHE A 68 -13.05 -6.17 -0.17
N PRO A 69 -13.50 -4.97 -0.56
CA PRO A 69 -12.74 -3.72 -0.40
C PRO A 69 -12.21 -3.49 1.01
N TYR A 70 -13.00 -3.79 2.03
CA TYR A 70 -12.66 -3.60 3.44
C TYR A 70 -11.36 -4.34 3.85
N THR A 71 -11.18 -5.58 3.41
CA THR A 71 -9.96 -6.36 3.67
C THR A 71 -8.93 -6.23 2.55
N TRP A 72 -9.38 -6.01 1.32
CA TRP A 72 -8.50 -5.92 0.15
C TRP A 72 -7.53 -4.73 0.25
N LEU A 73 -8.04 -3.54 0.59
CA LEU A 73 -7.22 -2.33 0.66
C LEU A 73 -6.11 -2.44 1.72
N PRO A 74 -6.40 -2.76 3.00
CA PRO A 74 -5.34 -2.96 3.99
C PRO A 74 -4.33 -4.04 3.58
N ASN A 75 -4.79 -5.19 3.06
CA ASN A 75 -3.91 -6.29 2.66
C ASN A 75 -2.92 -5.92 1.54
N HIS A 76 -3.27 -4.97 0.66
CA HIS A 76 -2.38 -4.48 -0.39
C HIS A 76 -1.48 -3.31 0.08
N LEU A 77 -1.71 -2.80 1.28
CA LEU A 77 -0.88 -1.77 1.92
C LEU A 77 0.01 -2.32 3.05
N LEU A 78 -0.08 -3.62 3.38
CA LEU A 78 0.82 -4.26 4.32
C LEU A 78 2.27 -4.16 3.82
N ASP A 79 3.18 -3.86 4.75
CA ASP A 79 4.63 -4.00 4.55
C ASP A 79 5.11 -5.43 4.88
N GLY A 80 6.42 -5.68 4.77
CA GLY A 80 7.02 -6.97 5.08
C GLY A 80 6.96 -7.39 6.56
N ARG A 81 6.58 -6.47 7.44
CA ARG A 81 6.36 -6.69 8.88
C ARG A 81 4.88 -6.86 9.22
N ALA A 82 4.04 -7.02 8.19
CA ALA A 82 2.57 -7.09 8.30
C ALA A 82 1.95 -5.86 8.98
N GLN A 83 2.49 -4.66 8.73
CA GLN A 83 1.97 -3.39 9.24
C GLN A 83 1.45 -2.53 8.11
N VAL A 84 0.37 -1.79 8.37
CA VAL A 84 -0.17 -0.78 7.46
C VAL A 84 0.15 0.60 8.02
N SER A 85 0.84 1.42 7.25
CA SER A 85 1.04 2.82 7.59
C SER A 85 -0.29 3.59 7.45
N PRO A 86 -0.76 4.31 8.49
CA PRO A 86 -1.93 5.18 8.37
C PRO A 86 -1.80 6.19 7.22
N ARG A 87 -0.58 6.70 6.99
CA ARG A 87 -0.29 7.62 5.87
C ARG A 87 -0.55 6.97 4.52
N SER A 88 -0.08 5.73 4.31
CA SER A 88 -0.32 4.98 3.07
C SER A 88 -1.81 4.70 2.86
N PHE A 89 -2.54 4.37 3.92
CA PHE A 89 -3.98 4.15 3.87
C PHE A 89 -4.73 5.43 3.48
N CYS A 90 -4.44 6.56 4.14
CA CYS A 90 -5.04 7.85 3.81
C CYS A 90 -4.69 8.32 2.38
N ALA A 91 -3.43 8.12 1.94
CA ALA A 91 -3.01 8.46 0.58
C ALA A 91 -3.77 7.65 -0.47
N ALA A 92 -3.96 6.33 -0.23
CA ALA A 92 -4.72 5.47 -1.12
C ALA A 92 -6.19 5.91 -1.24
N LEU A 93 -6.85 6.21 -0.12
CA LEU A 93 -8.23 6.69 -0.13
C LEU A 93 -8.35 8.06 -0.78
N ARG A 94 -7.45 8.99 -0.46
CA ARG A 94 -7.42 10.33 -1.09
C ARG A 94 -7.35 10.22 -2.61
N ARG A 95 -6.41 9.41 -3.13
CA ARG A 95 -6.29 9.21 -4.58
C ARG A 95 -7.54 8.54 -5.17
N ALA A 96 -8.18 7.62 -4.43
CA ALA A 96 -9.37 6.94 -4.90
C ALA A 96 -10.58 7.89 -5.04
N VAL A 97 -10.74 8.89 -4.17
CA VAL A 97 -11.83 9.87 -4.27
C VAL A 97 -11.62 10.92 -5.37
N GLU A 98 -10.40 11.05 -5.88
CA GLU A 98 -10.09 11.96 -6.99
C GLU A 98 -10.43 11.37 -8.37
N ASP A 99 -10.69 10.06 -8.45
CA ASP A 99 -11.05 9.39 -9.70
C ASP A 99 -12.55 9.54 -10.01
N ASN A 100 -12.86 9.62 -11.29
CA ASN A 100 -14.24 9.61 -11.73
C ASN A 100 -14.89 8.25 -11.50
N VAL A 101 -16.09 8.29 -10.92
CA VAL A 101 -16.94 7.11 -10.75
C VAL A 101 -17.81 6.95 -11.99
N PRO A 102 -17.89 5.76 -12.63
CA PRO A 102 -18.79 5.52 -13.75
C PRO A 102 -20.26 5.72 -13.36
N ASP A 103 -21.07 6.27 -14.27
CA ASP A 103 -22.49 6.60 -14.02
C ASP A 103 -23.34 5.39 -13.61
N ASP A 104 -22.96 4.19 -14.06
CA ASP A 104 -23.63 2.93 -13.75
C ASP A 104 -23.16 2.27 -12.44
N TRP A 105 -22.20 2.89 -11.73
CA TRP A 105 -21.69 2.39 -10.46
C TRP A 105 -22.46 3.00 -9.29
N PRO A 106 -23.11 2.17 -8.43
CA PRO A 106 -24.05 2.68 -7.42
C PRO A 106 -23.41 3.19 -6.13
N TYR A 107 -22.07 3.20 -6.03
CA TYR A 107 -21.35 3.58 -4.80
C TYR A 107 -20.43 4.79 -5.04
N PRO A 108 -20.12 5.58 -3.97
CA PRO A 108 -19.25 6.74 -4.08
C PRO A 108 -17.84 6.47 -4.60
N LEU A 109 -17.26 5.28 -4.30
CA LEU A 109 -15.95 4.87 -4.79
C LEU A 109 -16.02 3.65 -5.70
N HIS A 110 -15.37 3.73 -6.84
CA HIS A 110 -15.25 2.60 -7.74
C HIS A 110 -14.03 1.72 -7.37
N TYR A 111 -14.14 0.39 -7.49
CA TYR A 111 -13.05 -0.53 -7.14
C TYR A 111 -11.76 -0.29 -7.94
N LYS A 112 -11.82 0.21 -9.17
CA LYS A 112 -10.62 0.59 -9.94
C LYS A 112 -9.92 1.81 -9.35
N ALA A 113 -10.68 2.76 -8.80
CA ALA A 113 -10.14 3.91 -8.09
C ALA A 113 -9.39 3.48 -6.82
N ILE A 114 -9.91 2.46 -6.09
CA ILE A 114 -9.19 1.87 -4.95
C ILE A 114 -7.86 1.23 -5.40
N GLN A 115 -7.84 0.55 -6.56
CA GLN A 115 -6.59 0.00 -7.13
C GLN A 115 -5.59 1.10 -7.50
N ALA A 116 -6.06 2.19 -8.12
CA ALA A 116 -5.23 3.37 -8.41
C ALA A 116 -4.70 4.02 -7.12
N GLY A 117 -5.52 4.02 -6.05
CA GLY A 117 -5.11 4.47 -4.72
C GLY A 117 -3.94 3.67 -4.16
N VAL A 118 -3.95 2.34 -4.29
CA VAL A 118 -2.81 1.49 -3.87
C VAL A 118 -1.55 1.80 -4.70
N GLN A 119 -1.69 2.05 -6.00
CA GLN A 119 -0.55 2.46 -6.84
C GLN A 119 0.07 3.77 -6.36
N GLU A 120 -0.73 4.76 -6.04
CA GLU A 120 -0.26 6.05 -5.53
C GLU A 120 0.37 5.92 -4.13
N ALA A 121 -0.25 5.17 -3.22
CA ALA A 121 0.34 4.89 -1.91
C ALA A 121 1.69 4.18 -2.02
N SER A 122 1.81 3.24 -2.97
CA SER A 122 3.08 2.56 -3.26
C SER A 122 4.14 3.54 -3.76
N ARG A 123 3.79 4.44 -4.68
CA ARG A 123 4.70 5.47 -5.19
C ARG A 123 5.22 6.37 -4.08
N ILE A 124 4.33 6.90 -3.25
CA ILE A 124 4.70 7.75 -2.12
C ILE A 124 5.62 7.00 -1.15
N ARG A 125 5.28 5.75 -0.82
CA ARG A 125 6.06 4.96 0.13
C ARG A 125 7.46 4.62 -0.36
N VAL A 126 7.60 4.33 -1.65
CA VAL A 126 8.92 4.10 -2.28
C VAL A 126 9.72 5.39 -2.35
N ASP A 127 9.10 6.52 -2.71
CA ASP A 127 9.77 7.82 -2.72
C ASP A 127 10.31 8.19 -1.33
N GLU A 128 9.55 7.96 -0.25
CA GLU A 128 10.01 8.18 1.13
C GLU A 128 11.26 7.35 1.45
N ILE A 129 11.21 6.05 1.17
CA ILE A 129 12.32 5.14 1.47
C ILE A 129 13.56 5.47 0.65
N THR A 130 13.41 5.72 -0.63
CA THR A 130 14.56 5.87 -1.55
C THR A 130 15.16 7.26 -1.55
N ARG A 131 14.39 8.29 -1.22
CA ARG A 131 14.90 9.68 -1.20
C ARG A 131 15.31 10.12 0.21
N GLU A 132 14.57 9.68 1.23
CA GLU A 132 14.76 10.19 2.58
C GLU A 132 15.64 9.29 3.45
N ASP A 133 15.40 7.98 3.43
CA ASP A 133 16.02 7.06 4.39
C ASP A 133 17.13 6.20 3.80
N TYR A 134 16.87 5.48 2.71
CA TYR A 134 17.75 4.46 2.16
C TYR A 134 17.97 4.63 0.65
N PRO A 135 18.75 5.63 0.20
CA PRO A 135 18.95 5.89 -1.24
C PRO A 135 19.53 4.70 -2.03
N TRP A 136 20.26 3.82 -1.37
CA TRP A 136 20.81 2.61 -1.97
C TRP A 136 19.73 1.62 -2.43
N VAL A 137 18.54 1.64 -1.81
CA VAL A 137 17.41 0.78 -2.18
C VAL A 137 16.99 1.02 -3.63
N GLN A 138 16.97 2.26 -4.10
CA GLN A 138 16.68 2.58 -5.49
C GLN A 138 17.64 1.85 -6.44
N LYS A 139 18.93 1.84 -6.14
CA LYS A 139 19.95 1.22 -6.98
C LYS A 139 19.87 -0.30 -7.05
N VAL A 140 19.45 -0.95 -5.95
CA VAL A 140 19.27 -2.41 -5.96
C VAL A 140 17.94 -2.82 -6.61
N MET A 141 16.96 -1.95 -6.63
CA MET A 141 15.67 -2.24 -7.25
C MET A 141 15.63 -1.95 -8.75
N GLU A 142 16.42 -0.98 -9.23
CA GLU A 142 16.46 -0.58 -10.63
C GLU A 142 16.74 -1.74 -11.62
N PRO A 143 17.71 -2.65 -11.40
CA PRO A 143 17.94 -3.78 -12.29
C PRO A 143 16.81 -4.80 -12.34
N LEU A 144 15.90 -4.78 -11.35
CA LEU A 144 14.78 -5.70 -11.22
C LEU A 144 13.51 -5.19 -11.90
N PHE A 145 13.44 -3.89 -12.19
CA PHE A 145 12.27 -3.21 -12.74
C PHE A 145 11.78 -3.88 -14.03
N GLY A 146 10.52 -4.29 -14.05
CA GLY A 146 9.88 -4.93 -15.20
C GLY A 146 10.40 -6.33 -15.57
N ARG A 147 11.39 -6.86 -14.84
CA ARG A 147 12.09 -8.12 -15.18
C ARG A 147 11.75 -9.27 -14.23
N VAL A 148 11.28 -8.97 -13.03
CA VAL A 148 11.00 -9.96 -11.98
C VAL A 148 9.51 -10.05 -11.69
N THR A 149 9.03 -11.27 -11.46
CA THR A 149 7.65 -11.54 -11.02
C THR A 149 7.70 -12.33 -9.70
N VAL A 150 7.18 -11.74 -8.63
CA VAL A 150 7.16 -12.35 -7.30
C VAL A 150 5.86 -13.15 -7.04
N PRO A 151 5.88 -14.20 -6.20
CA PRO A 151 7.05 -14.75 -5.53
C PRO A 151 7.98 -15.49 -6.49
N CYS A 152 9.30 -15.37 -6.26
CA CYS A 152 10.34 -15.93 -7.12
C CYS A 152 11.51 -16.50 -6.30
N GLU A 153 12.39 -17.23 -6.96
CA GLU A 153 13.60 -17.76 -6.34
C GLU A 153 14.63 -16.63 -6.11
N SER A 154 15.45 -16.75 -5.07
CA SER A 154 16.46 -15.72 -4.73
C SER A 154 17.48 -15.49 -5.85
N TYR A 155 17.80 -16.53 -6.64
CA TYR A 155 18.70 -16.39 -7.77
C TYR A 155 18.21 -15.42 -8.84
N GLU A 156 16.91 -15.18 -8.98
CA GLU A 156 16.34 -14.23 -9.94
C GLU A 156 16.75 -12.79 -9.59
N PHE A 157 16.81 -12.45 -8.31
CA PHE A 157 17.35 -11.17 -7.85
C PHE A 157 18.86 -11.12 -8.01
N THR A 158 19.57 -12.11 -7.46
CA THR A 158 21.04 -12.09 -7.39
C THR A 158 21.69 -12.17 -8.75
N SER A 159 21.11 -12.90 -9.73
CA SER A 159 21.62 -12.95 -11.11
C SER A 159 21.51 -11.59 -11.83
N LEU A 160 20.42 -10.86 -11.62
CA LEU A 160 20.25 -9.52 -12.18
C LEU A 160 21.21 -8.51 -11.55
N TRP A 161 21.43 -8.60 -10.25
CA TRP A 161 22.44 -7.77 -9.55
C TRP A 161 23.86 -8.09 -9.99
N ALA A 162 24.16 -9.36 -10.26
CA ALA A 162 25.46 -9.75 -10.81
C ALA A 162 25.68 -9.21 -12.22
N GLN A 163 24.66 -9.30 -13.11
CA GLN A 163 24.71 -8.72 -14.46
C GLN A 163 24.92 -7.21 -14.44
N ASP A 164 24.25 -6.51 -13.53
CA ASP A 164 24.32 -5.05 -13.38
C ASP A 164 25.56 -4.59 -12.58
N LYS A 165 26.30 -5.49 -11.95
CA LYS A 165 27.39 -5.18 -11.00
C LYS A 165 26.93 -4.32 -9.83
N THR A 166 25.72 -4.56 -9.36
CA THR A 166 25.06 -3.73 -8.33
C THR A 166 25.88 -3.64 -7.04
N VAL A 167 26.46 -4.77 -6.58
CA VAL A 167 27.30 -4.78 -5.38
C VAL A 167 28.52 -3.89 -5.53
N ASP A 168 29.21 -3.94 -6.68
CA ASP A 168 30.39 -3.12 -6.95
C ASP A 168 30.02 -1.64 -7.03
N LYS A 169 28.90 -1.32 -7.64
CA LYS A 169 28.36 0.05 -7.69
C LYS A 169 28.05 0.58 -6.30
N LEU A 170 27.52 -0.25 -5.39
CA LEU A 170 27.24 0.15 -4.02
C LEU A 170 28.54 0.36 -3.22
N ARG A 171 29.56 -0.50 -3.38
CA ARG A 171 30.85 -0.35 -2.73
C ARG A 171 31.63 0.88 -3.20
N SER A 172 31.47 1.28 -4.43
CA SER A 172 32.13 2.48 -5.00
C SER A 172 31.43 3.80 -4.65
N GLN A 173 30.36 3.77 -3.86
CA GLN A 173 29.68 5.00 -3.43
C GLN A 173 30.47 5.72 -2.36
N ASP A 174 30.34 7.05 -2.37
CA ASP A 174 30.93 7.93 -1.35
C ASP A 174 30.37 7.57 0.03
N GLU A 175 31.21 7.61 1.06
CA GLU A 175 30.85 7.34 2.47
C GLU A 175 29.75 8.28 3.02
N SER A 176 29.37 9.31 2.25
CA SER A 176 28.29 10.25 2.60
C SER A 176 26.86 9.69 2.38
N VAL A 177 26.71 8.43 1.94
CA VAL A 177 25.38 7.84 1.73
C VAL A 177 24.65 7.65 3.06
N LYS A 178 23.50 8.28 3.19
CA LYS A 178 22.64 8.16 4.36
C LYS A 178 22.19 6.70 4.52
N LEU A 179 22.36 6.16 5.74
CA LEU A 179 21.97 4.80 6.11
C LEU A 179 22.38 3.74 5.06
N PRO A 180 23.68 3.49 4.84
CA PRO A 180 24.17 2.52 3.88
C PRO A 180 23.71 1.09 4.23
N PRO A 181 23.73 0.13 3.28
CA PRO A 181 23.41 -1.26 3.58
C PRO A 181 24.41 -1.82 4.62
N GLN A 182 23.89 -2.53 5.62
CA GLN A 182 24.69 -2.99 6.76
C GLN A 182 25.49 -4.26 6.47
N HIS A 183 24.96 -5.09 5.55
CA HIS A 183 25.56 -6.41 5.24
C HIS A 183 26.17 -6.44 3.82
N LEU A 184 26.60 -5.29 3.29
CA LEU A 184 27.14 -5.20 1.92
C LEU A 184 28.34 -6.12 1.67
N GLU A 185 29.16 -6.40 2.68
CA GLU A 185 30.31 -7.31 2.58
C GLU A 185 29.92 -8.77 2.30
N GLU A 186 28.71 -9.17 2.68
CA GLU A 186 28.13 -10.47 2.36
C GLU A 186 27.64 -10.55 0.88
N GLY A 187 27.81 -9.47 0.12
CA GLY A 187 27.41 -9.38 -1.30
C GLY A 187 25.88 -9.44 -1.51
N PRO A 188 25.38 -10.12 -2.56
CA PRO A 188 23.96 -10.18 -2.88
C PRO A 188 23.10 -10.75 -1.73
N THR A 189 23.62 -11.68 -0.96
CA THR A 189 22.92 -12.27 0.19
C THR A 189 22.74 -11.25 1.31
N GLY A 190 23.76 -10.42 1.57
CA GLY A 190 23.67 -9.33 2.54
C GLY A 190 22.65 -8.26 2.12
N ILE A 191 22.61 -7.91 0.84
CA ILE A 191 21.58 -6.99 0.31
C ILE A 191 20.16 -7.56 0.53
N LEU A 192 19.93 -8.84 0.28
CA LEU A 192 18.63 -9.48 0.55
C LEU A 192 18.27 -9.43 2.03
N LYS A 193 19.25 -9.64 2.92
CA LYS A 193 19.07 -9.55 4.36
C LYS A 193 18.67 -8.12 4.78
N ASP A 194 19.38 -7.11 4.27
CA ASP A 194 19.04 -5.71 4.54
C ASP A 194 17.64 -5.35 4.05
N LEU A 195 17.25 -5.77 2.84
CA LEU A 195 15.90 -5.56 2.32
C LEU A 195 14.82 -6.27 3.16
N GLN A 196 15.13 -7.45 3.71
CA GLN A 196 14.23 -8.17 4.61
C GLN A 196 14.10 -7.46 5.97
N GLU A 197 15.20 -7.00 6.55
CA GLU A 197 15.20 -6.25 7.80
C GLU A 197 14.45 -4.92 7.69
N LEU A 198 14.49 -4.28 6.52
CA LEU A 198 13.69 -3.08 6.22
C LEU A 198 12.20 -3.40 5.97
N GLY A 199 11.83 -4.67 5.84
CA GLY A 199 10.46 -5.09 5.52
C GLY A 199 10.08 -4.85 4.07
N LEU A 200 11.04 -4.66 3.16
CA LEU A 200 10.81 -4.48 1.74
C LEU A 200 10.55 -5.82 1.03
N VAL A 201 11.19 -6.88 1.50
CA VAL A 201 10.96 -8.24 1.04
C VAL A 201 10.64 -9.18 2.19
N GLN A 202 10.04 -10.31 1.88
CA GLN A 202 9.78 -11.41 2.79
C GLN A 202 10.34 -12.69 2.18
N ILE A 203 10.96 -13.52 3.00
CA ILE A 203 11.33 -14.89 2.61
C ILE A 203 10.19 -15.82 3.04
N LEU A 204 9.55 -16.46 2.08
CA LEU A 204 8.48 -17.41 2.32
C LEU A 204 9.03 -18.71 2.91
N ARG A 205 8.14 -19.57 3.46
CA ARG A 205 8.53 -20.86 4.06
C ARG A 205 9.25 -21.81 3.08
N ASP A 206 8.98 -21.67 1.80
CA ASP A 206 9.62 -22.43 0.71
C ASP A 206 10.91 -21.78 0.18
N GLY A 207 11.38 -20.70 0.81
CA GLY A 207 12.61 -19.98 0.45
C GLY A 207 12.45 -18.92 -0.63
N ARG A 208 11.27 -18.81 -1.27
CA ARG A 208 11.03 -17.79 -2.30
C ARG A 208 10.91 -16.40 -1.72
N ILE A 209 11.32 -15.42 -2.52
CA ILE A 209 11.20 -14.00 -2.20
C ILE A 209 9.81 -13.52 -2.60
N GLN A 210 9.14 -12.88 -1.65
CA GLN A 210 7.91 -12.12 -1.86
C GLN A 210 8.18 -10.65 -1.57
N MET A 211 7.56 -9.76 -2.34
CA MET A 211 7.56 -8.32 -2.07
C MET A 211 6.12 -7.85 -1.83
N PRO A 212 5.85 -7.15 -0.73
CA PRO A 212 4.56 -6.53 -0.46
C PRO A 212 4.14 -5.56 -1.55
N ASP A 213 2.85 -5.47 -1.85
CA ASP A 213 2.34 -4.64 -2.94
C ASP A 213 2.62 -3.14 -2.73
N VAL A 214 2.69 -2.68 -1.48
CA VAL A 214 3.04 -1.30 -1.12
C VAL A 214 4.44 -0.88 -1.60
N TYR A 215 5.32 -1.83 -1.91
CA TYR A 215 6.64 -1.59 -2.51
C TYR A 215 6.72 -2.11 -3.95
N ARG A 216 6.24 -3.33 -4.17
CA ARG A 216 6.32 -4.04 -5.43
C ARG A 216 5.77 -3.23 -6.61
N VAL A 217 4.65 -2.56 -6.40
CA VAL A 217 3.93 -1.83 -7.46
C VAL A 217 4.76 -0.68 -8.01
N ALA A 218 5.37 0.14 -7.14
CA ALA A 218 6.21 1.26 -7.56
C ALA A 218 7.60 0.83 -8.04
N PHE A 219 8.17 -0.25 -7.47
CA PHE A 219 9.39 -0.85 -8.00
C PHE A 219 9.17 -1.65 -9.29
N GLY A 220 7.96 -1.69 -9.83
CA GLY A 220 7.67 -2.26 -11.13
C GLY A 220 7.77 -3.79 -11.23
N LEU A 221 7.74 -4.53 -10.11
CA LEU A 221 7.81 -5.98 -10.14
C LEU A 221 6.44 -6.60 -10.43
N GLY A 222 6.42 -7.65 -11.26
CA GLY A 222 5.22 -8.40 -11.61
C GLY A 222 4.69 -9.25 -10.45
N ARG A 223 3.40 -9.63 -10.54
CA ARG A 223 2.76 -10.62 -9.68
C ARG A 223 1.59 -11.27 -10.43
N LYS A 224 1.36 -12.57 -10.20
CA LYS A 224 0.14 -13.23 -10.69
C LYS A 224 -1.08 -12.69 -9.92
N GLY A 225 -1.94 -11.94 -10.59
CA GLY A 225 -3.06 -11.22 -9.94
C GLY A 225 -2.60 -9.97 -9.19
N GLY A 226 -3.50 -9.40 -8.35
CA GLY A 226 -3.20 -8.20 -7.57
C GLY A 226 -3.17 -6.90 -8.37
N VAL A 227 -2.59 -5.87 -7.78
CA VAL A 227 -2.45 -4.54 -8.38
C VAL A 227 -1.36 -4.56 -9.45
N LYS A 228 -1.64 -3.96 -10.61
CA LYS A 228 -0.63 -3.84 -11.68
C LYS A 228 0.50 -2.91 -11.24
N PRO A 229 1.76 -3.23 -11.57
CA PRO A 229 2.87 -2.33 -11.35
C PRO A 229 2.70 -1.04 -12.15
N LEU A 230 3.34 0.02 -11.68
CA LEU A 230 3.52 1.25 -12.43
C LEU A 230 4.41 0.97 -13.65
N LYS A 231 4.14 1.66 -14.76
CA LYS A 231 4.94 1.56 -15.98
C LYS A 231 6.01 2.66 -16.02
#